data_ef837e9685141c217db58580881efed6
#
_entry.id   ef837e9685141c217db58580881efed6
#
_cell.length_a   1.000
_cell.length_b   1.000
_cell.length_c   1.000
_cell.angle_alpha   90.00
_cell.angle_beta   90.00
_cell.angle_gamma   90.00
#
_symmetry.space_group_name_H-M   'P 1'
#
loop_
_entity.id
_entity.type
_entity.pdbx_description
1 polymer ?
#
loop_
_entity_poly.entity_id
_entity_poly.type
_entity_poly.pdbx_seq_one_letter_code
_entity_poly.pdbx_strand_id
1 'polypeptide(L)'
;MGYAVVLGEALIDLLDAESDGQPVFRQAIGGGPLNVAVGVARLGGTAEFVGSLGDDVLAGRIRGFLADAGVGLTGAVTVPAPTTLAVTTHTGAEPDFRFYGEPPSYGLLTADDLDVALVEGADVLYCGSIVLLRPPTLAAARRAWSLAPGLRVFDPNVRPRLLSGPAELAGLRQVVVEFAASAHLVKLSGADAALLWPDEPVEGVAAYLRELGAGTVVVTLGADGALVAAGPDPVRVPAPKVRAVDATGAGDSVMAALVAELLADGEPTAPADWHRRVAFALRVAGLVCESPGGAVAMPTRDAVRRRFAE
;
A
#
# COMPACT_ATOMS: atom_id res chain seq x y z
N MET A 1 -0.93 22.81 5.77
CA MET A 1 -0.16 21.67 5.22
C MET A 1 -1.14 20.81 4.48
N GLY A 2 -0.76 20.31 3.33
CA GLY A 2 -1.58 19.39 2.56
C GLY A 2 -1.68 18.01 3.20
N TYR A 3 -2.60 17.19 2.72
CA TYR A 3 -2.81 15.84 3.22
C TYR A 3 -3.02 14.82 2.10
N ALA A 4 -2.74 13.56 2.42
CA ALA A 4 -3.05 12.42 1.56
C ALA A 4 -4.34 11.74 2.01
N VAL A 5 -5.22 11.47 1.08
CA VAL A 5 -6.28 10.47 1.24
C VAL A 5 -5.70 9.11 0.86
N VAL A 6 -5.78 8.16 1.78
CA VAL A 6 -5.33 6.77 1.60
C VAL A 6 -6.54 5.85 1.61
N LEU A 7 -6.99 5.46 0.41
CA LEU A 7 -8.20 4.64 0.23
C LEU A 7 -7.82 3.16 0.10
N GLY A 8 -8.39 2.34 0.98
CA GLY A 8 -8.20 0.90 0.90
C GLY A 8 -8.60 0.13 2.16
N GLU A 9 -8.00 -1.06 2.34
CA GLU A 9 -8.33 -1.97 3.44
C GLU A 9 -7.57 -1.70 4.73
N ALA A 10 -8.24 -2.06 5.82
CA ALA A 10 -7.65 -2.34 7.11
C ALA A 10 -8.24 -3.64 7.66
N LEU A 11 -7.41 -4.46 8.28
CA LEU A 11 -7.79 -5.79 8.77
C LEU A 11 -6.91 -6.20 9.96
N ILE A 12 -7.19 -7.37 10.51
CA ILE A 12 -6.39 -7.98 11.57
C ILE A 12 -5.66 -9.19 10.99
N ASP A 13 -4.33 -9.18 11.10
CA ASP A 13 -3.50 -10.36 10.86
C ASP A 13 -3.40 -11.19 12.15
N LEU A 14 -3.68 -12.48 12.06
CA LEU A 14 -3.42 -13.48 13.09
C LEU A 14 -2.23 -14.33 12.66
N LEU A 15 -1.08 -13.99 13.23
CA LEU A 15 0.21 -14.61 12.91
C LEU A 15 0.45 -15.82 13.82
N ASP A 16 0.72 -16.97 13.23
CA ASP A 16 1.11 -18.17 13.94
C ASP A 16 2.34 -17.92 14.83
N ALA A 17 2.26 -18.31 16.08
CA ALA A 17 3.30 -18.06 17.08
C ALA A 17 3.24 -19.15 18.17
N GLU A 18 4.24 -19.17 19.04
CA GLU A 18 4.30 -20.03 20.21
C GLU A 18 4.50 -19.16 21.47
N SER A 19 3.78 -19.52 22.53
CA SER A 19 3.98 -18.95 23.87
C SER A 19 3.92 -20.06 24.91
N ASP A 20 4.97 -20.20 25.72
CA ASP A 20 5.09 -21.22 26.77
C ASP A 20 4.85 -22.65 26.25
N GLY A 21 5.32 -22.98 25.05
CA GLY A 21 5.16 -24.27 24.40
C GLY A 21 3.73 -24.53 23.88
N GLN A 22 2.85 -23.54 23.87
CA GLN A 22 1.50 -23.63 23.33
C GLN A 22 1.38 -22.86 22.02
N PRO A 23 0.69 -23.41 21.00
CA PRO A 23 0.39 -22.68 19.79
C PRO A 23 -0.58 -21.53 20.09
N VAL A 24 -0.23 -20.34 19.64
CA VAL A 24 -1.04 -19.13 19.82
C VAL A 24 -1.06 -18.34 18.52
N PHE A 25 -2.00 -17.42 18.38
CA PHE A 25 -1.97 -16.41 17.34
C PHE A 25 -1.58 -15.05 17.93
N ARG A 26 -0.54 -14.46 17.40
CA ARG A 26 -0.20 -13.06 17.69
C ARG A 26 -1.02 -12.16 16.77
N GLN A 27 -1.83 -11.29 17.36
CA GLN A 27 -2.58 -10.28 16.63
C GLN A 27 -1.65 -9.17 16.12
N ALA A 28 -1.77 -8.81 14.86
CA ALA A 28 -1.22 -7.59 14.28
C ALA A 28 -2.32 -6.82 13.55
N ILE A 29 -2.21 -5.50 13.52
CA ILE A 29 -3.09 -4.65 12.71
C ILE A 29 -2.39 -4.46 11.37
N GLY A 30 -3.10 -4.72 10.27
CA GLY A 30 -2.55 -4.74 8.93
C GLY A 30 -3.53 -4.24 7.87
N GLY A 31 -3.10 -4.41 6.64
CA GLY A 31 -3.71 -3.87 5.43
C GLY A 31 -2.71 -2.94 4.73
N GLY A 32 -2.47 -3.17 3.44
CA GLY A 32 -1.49 -2.36 2.69
C GLY A 32 -1.76 -0.85 2.79
N PRO A 33 -2.98 -0.38 2.48
CA PRO A 33 -3.35 1.03 2.63
C PRO A 33 -3.24 1.55 4.07
N LEU A 34 -3.63 0.76 5.08
CA LEU A 34 -3.42 1.14 6.48
C LEU A 34 -1.93 1.35 6.78
N ASN A 35 -1.07 0.43 6.32
CA ASN A 35 0.37 0.54 6.47
C ASN A 35 0.91 1.81 5.80
N VAL A 36 0.41 2.15 4.60
CA VAL A 36 0.77 3.39 3.89
C VAL A 36 0.37 4.62 4.71
N ALA A 37 -0.87 4.69 5.22
CA ALA A 37 -1.34 5.83 6.00
C ALA A 37 -0.50 6.07 7.26
N VAL A 38 -0.22 4.99 8.02
CA VAL A 38 0.64 5.04 9.22
C VAL A 38 2.07 5.47 8.86
N GLY A 39 2.61 4.94 7.77
CA GLY A 39 3.95 5.31 7.31
C GLY A 39 4.05 6.77 6.92
N VAL A 40 3.05 7.31 6.19
CA VAL A 40 2.97 8.75 5.85
C VAL A 40 2.99 9.60 7.11
N ALA A 41 2.14 9.29 8.10
CA ALA A 41 2.06 10.04 9.35
C ALA A 41 3.40 10.00 10.13
N ARG A 42 4.02 8.83 10.25
CA ARG A 42 5.32 8.66 10.94
C ARG A 42 6.48 9.36 10.23
N LEU A 43 6.40 9.52 8.92
CA LEU A 43 7.38 10.27 8.14
C LEU A 43 7.13 11.79 8.14
N GLY A 44 6.12 12.26 8.87
CA GLY A 44 5.81 13.68 9.08
C GLY A 44 4.80 14.27 8.09
N GLY A 45 4.14 13.44 7.27
CA GLY A 45 3.00 13.85 6.44
C GLY A 45 1.68 13.77 7.21
N THR A 46 0.62 14.32 6.64
CA THR A 46 -0.75 14.16 7.13
C THR A 46 -1.49 13.16 6.26
N ALA A 47 -2.15 12.17 6.85
CA ALA A 47 -2.91 11.16 6.14
C ALA A 47 -4.32 11.01 6.70
N GLU A 48 -5.31 10.86 5.83
CA GLU A 48 -6.70 10.50 6.12
C GLU A 48 -6.97 9.11 5.55
N PHE A 49 -7.36 8.17 6.41
CA PHE A 49 -7.74 6.83 5.98
C PHE A 49 -9.19 6.83 5.49
N VAL A 50 -9.41 6.31 4.29
CA VAL A 50 -10.74 6.14 3.67
C VAL A 50 -10.96 4.66 3.41
N GLY A 51 -11.98 4.09 4.06
CA GLY A 51 -12.28 2.67 3.94
C GLY A 51 -13.43 2.25 4.85
N SER A 52 -13.91 1.03 4.70
CA SER A 52 -14.93 0.45 5.56
C SER A 52 -14.32 -0.44 6.64
N LEU A 53 -14.77 -0.25 7.86
CA LEU A 53 -14.38 -0.99 9.06
C LEU A 53 -15.61 -1.64 9.69
N GLY A 54 -15.45 -2.80 10.27
CA GLY A 54 -16.52 -3.46 11.00
C GLY A 54 -17.06 -2.66 12.19
N ASP A 55 -18.07 -3.23 12.87
CA ASP A 55 -18.72 -2.65 14.04
C ASP A 55 -18.36 -3.36 15.36
N ASP A 56 -17.31 -4.17 15.34
CA ASP A 56 -16.86 -5.00 16.45
C ASP A 56 -15.65 -4.42 17.24
N VAL A 57 -15.23 -5.13 18.26
CA VAL A 57 -14.10 -4.75 19.11
C VAL A 57 -12.78 -4.66 18.34
N LEU A 58 -12.61 -5.47 17.27
CA LEU A 58 -11.40 -5.47 16.47
C LEU A 58 -11.34 -4.22 15.57
N ALA A 59 -12.46 -3.79 15.02
CA ALA A 59 -12.56 -2.51 14.33
C ALA A 59 -12.22 -1.34 15.26
N GLY A 60 -12.66 -1.41 16.54
CA GLY A 60 -12.26 -0.44 17.56
C GLY A 60 -10.74 -0.38 17.78
N ARG A 61 -10.06 -1.54 17.75
CA ARG A 61 -8.57 -1.59 17.85
C ARG A 61 -7.89 -0.98 16.63
N ILE A 62 -8.42 -1.25 15.41
CA ILE A 62 -7.90 -0.62 14.18
C ILE A 62 -8.03 0.89 14.25
N ARG A 63 -9.21 1.42 14.66
CA ARG A 63 -9.43 2.86 14.80
C ARG A 63 -8.48 3.49 15.83
N GLY A 64 -8.33 2.84 16.99
CA GLY A 64 -7.39 3.30 18.02
C GLY A 64 -5.95 3.36 17.52
N PHE A 65 -5.50 2.31 16.83
CA PHE A 65 -4.14 2.25 16.28
C PHE A 65 -3.87 3.35 15.24
N LEU A 66 -4.83 3.59 14.32
CA LEU A 66 -4.71 4.68 13.33
C LEU A 66 -4.68 6.05 14.01
N ALA A 67 -5.57 6.29 14.99
CA ALA A 67 -5.61 7.54 15.76
C ALA A 67 -4.31 7.76 16.54
N ASP A 68 -3.79 6.74 17.23
CA ASP A 68 -2.52 6.78 17.95
C ASP A 68 -1.31 7.06 17.04
N ALA A 69 -1.40 6.64 15.78
CA ALA A 69 -0.41 6.95 14.75
C ALA A 69 -0.56 8.36 14.16
N GLY A 70 -1.59 9.10 14.51
CA GLY A 70 -1.89 10.43 13.99
C GLY A 70 -2.56 10.43 12.61
N VAL A 71 -3.19 9.31 12.22
CA VAL A 71 -3.95 9.19 10.96
C VAL A 71 -5.38 9.64 11.21
N GLY A 72 -5.89 10.54 10.36
CA GLY A 72 -7.28 10.97 10.38
C GLY A 72 -8.23 9.86 9.92
N LEU A 73 -9.46 9.88 10.45
CA LEU A 73 -10.47 8.86 10.25
C LEU A 73 -11.79 9.44 9.70
N THR A 74 -11.76 10.66 9.18
CA THR A 74 -12.95 11.35 8.66
C THR A 74 -13.66 10.54 7.57
N GLY A 75 -12.90 9.86 6.70
CA GLY A 75 -13.43 9.01 5.63
C GLY A 75 -13.60 7.53 6.00
N ALA A 76 -13.42 7.15 7.28
CA ALA A 76 -13.56 5.77 7.72
C ALA A 76 -15.00 5.46 8.12
N VAL A 77 -15.72 4.68 7.31
CA VAL A 77 -17.12 4.32 7.57
C VAL A 77 -17.22 3.03 8.40
N THR A 78 -18.28 2.93 9.21
CA THR A 78 -18.61 1.72 9.95
C THR A 78 -19.64 0.92 9.17
N VAL A 79 -19.41 -0.39 9.01
CA VAL A 79 -20.30 -1.29 8.29
C VAL A 79 -20.75 -2.45 9.19
N PRO A 80 -21.97 -2.98 9.04
CA PRO A 80 -22.49 -4.09 9.85
C PRO A 80 -21.92 -5.44 9.37
N ALA A 81 -20.62 -5.59 9.50
CA ALA A 81 -19.88 -6.79 9.11
C ALA A 81 -18.74 -7.05 10.11
N PRO A 82 -18.38 -8.32 10.37
CA PRO A 82 -17.25 -8.63 11.24
C PRO A 82 -15.94 -8.12 10.62
N THR A 83 -15.04 -7.64 11.48
CA THR A 83 -13.68 -7.28 11.03
C THR A 83 -13.04 -8.47 10.34
N THR A 84 -12.51 -8.25 9.14
CA THR A 84 -11.81 -9.27 8.38
C THR A 84 -10.52 -9.69 9.09
N LEU A 85 -10.32 -11.01 9.21
CA LEU A 85 -9.08 -11.59 9.73
C LEU A 85 -8.29 -12.23 8.58
N ALA A 86 -7.00 -11.95 8.51
CA ALA A 86 -6.06 -12.71 7.70
C ALA A 86 -5.28 -13.66 8.63
N VAL A 87 -5.57 -14.95 8.58
CA VAL A 87 -4.92 -15.95 9.43
C VAL A 87 -3.75 -16.54 8.67
N THR A 88 -2.56 -16.38 9.22
CA THR A 88 -1.33 -16.94 8.67
C THR A 88 -0.99 -18.21 9.42
N THR A 89 -0.96 -19.32 8.70
CA THR A 89 -0.47 -20.62 9.21
C THR A 89 0.72 -21.07 8.37
N HIS A 90 1.54 -21.95 8.90
CA HIS A 90 2.66 -22.52 8.19
C HIS A 90 2.39 -23.98 7.84
N THR A 91 2.41 -24.31 6.55
CA THR A 91 2.43 -25.70 6.09
C THR A 91 3.84 -26.00 5.59
N GLY A 92 4.68 -26.52 6.49
CA GLY A 92 6.11 -26.64 6.25
C GLY A 92 6.84 -25.28 6.28
N ALA A 93 7.61 -24.93 5.25
CA ALA A 93 8.35 -23.66 5.17
C ALA A 93 7.54 -22.53 4.52
N GLU A 94 6.38 -22.82 3.93
CA GLU A 94 5.58 -21.81 3.23
C GLU A 94 4.43 -21.29 4.09
N PRO A 95 4.26 -19.96 4.21
CA PRO A 95 3.11 -19.38 4.89
C PRO A 95 1.84 -19.58 4.06
N ASP A 96 0.76 -20.04 4.71
CA ASP A 96 -0.59 -20.09 4.16
C ASP A 96 -1.44 -18.99 4.77
N PHE A 97 -2.13 -18.21 3.92
CA PHE A 97 -2.99 -17.11 4.35
C PHE A 97 -4.45 -17.44 4.04
N ARG A 98 -5.30 -17.40 5.05
CA ARG A 98 -6.75 -17.53 4.89
C ARG A 98 -7.45 -16.31 5.43
N PHE A 99 -8.42 -15.80 4.65
CA PHE A 99 -9.24 -14.68 5.05
C PHE A 99 -10.57 -15.17 5.64
N TYR A 100 -10.95 -14.58 6.76
CA TYR A 100 -12.20 -14.82 7.47
C TYR A 100 -12.96 -13.53 7.67
N GLY A 101 -14.29 -13.60 7.68
CA GLY A 101 -15.20 -12.47 7.69
C GLY A 101 -15.88 -12.34 6.34
N GLU A 102 -17.15 -12.75 6.27
CA GLU A 102 -17.95 -12.73 5.04
C GLU A 102 -19.28 -12.03 5.33
N PRO A 103 -19.63 -10.95 4.61
CA PRO A 103 -18.76 -10.27 3.64
C PRO A 103 -17.55 -9.61 4.29
N PRO A 104 -16.43 -9.43 3.57
CA PRO A 104 -15.25 -8.79 4.15
C PRO A 104 -15.54 -7.31 4.45
N SER A 105 -15.35 -6.91 5.71
CA SER A 105 -15.66 -5.55 6.16
C SER A 105 -14.98 -4.46 5.33
N TYR A 106 -13.75 -4.69 4.87
CA TYR A 106 -12.99 -3.74 4.06
C TYR A 106 -13.54 -3.53 2.64
N GLY A 107 -14.43 -4.41 2.18
CA GLY A 107 -14.94 -4.40 0.80
C GLY A 107 -16.29 -3.73 0.63
N LEU A 108 -16.83 -3.08 1.66
CA LEU A 108 -18.21 -2.59 1.71
C LEU A 108 -18.34 -1.06 1.58
N LEU A 109 -17.24 -0.33 1.43
CA LEU A 109 -17.30 1.10 1.12
C LEU A 109 -17.97 1.30 -0.23
N THR A 110 -19.04 2.08 -0.27
CA THR A 110 -19.73 2.43 -1.52
C THR A 110 -19.31 3.83 -2.02
N ALA A 111 -19.61 4.13 -3.27
CA ALA A 111 -19.37 5.45 -3.82
C ALA A 111 -20.16 6.56 -3.11
N ASP A 112 -21.32 6.23 -2.54
CA ASP A 112 -22.16 7.21 -1.82
C ASP A 112 -21.67 7.48 -0.39
N ASP A 113 -20.84 6.60 0.17
CA ASP A 113 -20.22 6.77 1.48
C ASP A 113 -18.99 7.71 1.45
N LEU A 114 -18.53 8.10 0.27
CA LEU A 114 -17.36 8.96 0.15
C LEU A 114 -17.67 10.37 0.66
N ASP A 115 -16.83 10.85 1.57
CA ASP A 115 -16.74 12.29 1.86
C ASP A 115 -16.06 12.98 0.66
N VAL A 116 -16.89 13.57 -0.19
CA VAL A 116 -16.46 14.23 -1.43
C VAL A 116 -15.53 15.40 -1.12
N ALA A 117 -15.82 16.20 -0.08
CA ALA A 117 -15.01 17.35 0.28
C ALA A 117 -13.61 16.92 0.76
N LEU A 118 -13.54 15.79 1.48
CA LEU A 118 -12.26 15.20 1.90
C LEU A 118 -11.42 14.78 0.68
N VAL A 119 -12.03 14.17 -0.33
CA VAL A 119 -11.32 13.74 -1.53
C VAL A 119 -10.89 14.92 -2.40
N GLU A 120 -11.78 15.90 -2.61
CA GLU A 120 -11.51 17.11 -3.41
C GLU A 120 -10.47 18.04 -2.76
N GLY A 121 -10.31 17.98 -1.44
CA GLY A 121 -9.31 18.75 -0.71
C GLY A 121 -7.93 18.09 -0.60
N ALA A 122 -7.76 16.86 -1.08
CA ALA A 122 -6.53 16.11 -0.93
C ALA A 122 -5.46 16.52 -1.96
N ASP A 123 -4.21 16.72 -1.50
CA ASP A 123 -3.07 16.94 -2.39
C ASP A 123 -2.58 15.65 -3.03
N VAL A 124 -2.77 14.52 -2.35
CA VAL A 124 -2.44 13.18 -2.86
C VAL A 124 -3.61 12.24 -2.58
N LEU A 125 -4.05 11.51 -3.59
CA LEU A 125 -4.95 10.35 -3.43
C LEU A 125 -4.16 9.09 -3.73
N TYR A 126 -4.07 8.21 -2.74
CA TYR A 126 -3.59 6.84 -2.89
C TYR A 126 -4.77 5.87 -2.99
N CYS A 127 -4.69 4.96 -3.94
CA CYS A 127 -5.61 3.83 -4.11
C CYS A 127 -4.82 2.56 -4.43
N GLY A 128 -5.34 1.41 -3.97
CA GLY A 128 -4.69 0.14 -4.33
C GLY A 128 -5.13 -1.06 -3.49
N SER A 129 -4.43 -2.16 -3.71
CA SER A 129 -4.51 -3.40 -2.94
C SER A 129 -5.83 -4.18 -3.13
N ILE A 130 -6.18 -5.01 -2.15
CA ILE A 130 -7.25 -6.03 -2.26
C ILE A 130 -8.67 -5.46 -2.38
N VAL A 131 -8.88 -4.20 -2.03
CA VAL A 131 -10.19 -3.54 -2.21
C VAL A 131 -10.59 -3.44 -3.68
N LEU A 132 -9.63 -3.45 -4.59
CA LEU A 132 -9.87 -3.45 -6.04
C LEU A 132 -10.60 -4.71 -6.54
N LEU A 133 -10.60 -5.78 -5.74
CA LEU A 133 -11.34 -7.02 -5.99
C LEU A 133 -12.77 -6.99 -5.45
N ARG A 134 -13.21 -5.89 -4.83
CA ARG A 134 -14.52 -5.74 -4.21
C ARG A 134 -15.35 -4.69 -4.94
N PRO A 135 -16.38 -5.10 -5.70
CA PRO A 135 -17.14 -4.18 -6.56
C PRO A 135 -17.64 -2.90 -5.90
N PRO A 136 -18.18 -2.91 -4.65
CA PRO A 136 -18.58 -1.68 -3.99
C PRO A 136 -17.41 -0.72 -3.78
N THR A 137 -16.30 -1.21 -3.21
CA THR A 137 -15.12 -0.38 -2.90
C THR A 137 -14.36 0.00 -4.16
N LEU A 138 -14.33 -0.84 -5.20
CA LEU A 138 -13.79 -0.47 -6.51
C LEU A 138 -14.57 0.70 -7.13
N ALA A 139 -15.91 0.71 -7.01
CA ALA A 139 -16.73 1.83 -7.49
C ALA A 139 -16.44 3.11 -6.69
N ALA A 140 -16.27 3.01 -5.36
CA ALA A 140 -15.85 4.13 -4.53
C ALA A 140 -14.45 4.64 -4.92
N ALA A 141 -13.49 3.73 -5.14
CA ALA A 141 -12.15 4.08 -5.59
C ALA A 141 -12.15 4.81 -6.95
N ARG A 142 -12.94 4.35 -7.92
CA ARG A 142 -13.13 5.02 -9.22
C ARG A 142 -13.69 6.43 -9.06
N ARG A 143 -14.71 6.58 -8.21
CA ARG A 143 -15.30 7.90 -7.93
C ARG A 143 -14.27 8.82 -7.26
N ALA A 144 -13.58 8.37 -6.23
CA ALA A 144 -12.54 9.14 -5.58
C ALA A 144 -11.43 9.55 -6.58
N TRP A 145 -11.02 8.62 -7.44
CA TRP A 145 -10.01 8.87 -8.48
C TRP A 145 -10.43 9.95 -9.48
N SER A 146 -11.72 9.99 -9.85
CA SER A 146 -12.26 11.01 -10.75
C SER A 146 -12.43 12.39 -10.09
N LEU A 147 -12.63 12.43 -8.76
CA LEU A 147 -12.82 13.65 -7.99
C LEU A 147 -11.50 14.30 -7.55
N ALA A 148 -10.42 13.51 -7.39
CA ALA A 148 -9.16 13.98 -6.85
C ALA A 148 -8.46 14.99 -7.79
N PRO A 149 -8.30 16.26 -7.37
CA PRO A 149 -7.60 17.28 -8.16
C PRO A 149 -6.08 17.17 -8.02
N GLY A 150 -5.61 16.55 -6.94
CA GLY A 150 -4.20 16.39 -6.60
C GLY A 150 -3.52 15.22 -7.29
N LEU A 151 -2.38 14.82 -6.75
CA LEU A 151 -1.58 13.73 -7.31
C LEU A 151 -2.26 12.38 -7.04
N ARG A 152 -2.42 11.57 -8.07
CA ARG A 152 -3.00 10.24 -8.01
C ARG A 152 -1.91 9.20 -7.98
N VAL A 153 -1.88 8.40 -6.91
CA VAL A 153 -0.86 7.38 -6.62
C VAL A 153 -1.50 6.02 -6.53
N PHE A 154 -0.97 5.05 -7.24
CA PHE A 154 -1.56 3.74 -7.40
C PHE A 154 -0.58 2.60 -7.07
N ASP A 155 -1.06 1.59 -6.34
CA ASP A 155 -0.32 0.35 -6.07
C ASP A 155 -1.29 -0.84 -6.18
N PRO A 156 -1.19 -1.69 -7.22
CA PRO A 156 -2.03 -2.87 -7.33
C PRO A 156 -1.87 -3.84 -6.17
N ASN A 157 -0.66 -3.95 -5.61
CA ASN A 157 -0.32 -4.75 -4.42
C ASN A 157 -1.07 -6.08 -4.36
N VAL A 158 -0.89 -6.89 -5.42
CA VAL A 158 -1.71 -8.06 -5.71
C VAL A 158 -1.55 -9.14 -4.65
N ARG A 159 -2.64 -9.76 -4.28
CA ARG A 159 -2.65 -10.95 -3.41
C ARG A 159 -3.19 -12.13 -4.21
N PRO A 160 -2.31 -12.97 -4.82
CA PRO A 160 -2.72 -14.05 -5.74
C PRO A 160 -3.74 -15.01 -5.13
N ARG A 161 -3.65 -15.26 -3.82
CA ARG A 161 -4.55 -16.17 -3.08
C ARG A 161 -6.00 -15.69 -2.96
N LEU A 162 -6.26 -14.40 -3.21
CA LEU A 162 -7.61 -13.84 -3.27
C LEU A 162 -8.22 -13.93 -4.67
N LEU A 163 -7.46 -14.38 -5.66
CA LEU A 163 -7.93 -14.54 -7.03
C LEU A 163 -8.45 -15.97 -7.23
N SER A 164 -9.71 -16.08 -7.64
CA SER A 164 -10.37 -17.36 -7.85
C SER A 164 -9.95 -18.07 -9.14
N GLY A 165 -9.20 -17.36 -10.01
CA GLY A 165 -8.72 -17.93 -11.26
C GLY A 165 -8.37 -16.91 -12.35
N PRO A 166 -8.10 -17.41 -13.58
CA PRO A 166 -7.61 -16.56 -14.68
C PRO A 166 -8.54 -15.41 -15.08
N ALA A 167 -9.86 -15.59 -14.98
CA ALA A 167 -10.83 -14.56 -15.32
C ALA A 167 -10.76 -13.37 -14.36
N GLU A 168 -10.61 -13.62 -13.05
CA GLU A 168 -10.48 -12.59 -12.05
C GLU A 168 -9.14 -11.86 -12.15
N LEU A 169 -8.05 -12.60 -12.46
CA LEU A 169 -6.76 -12.00 -12.76
C LEU A 169 -6.82 -11.09 -14.00
N ALA A 170 -7.53 -11.50 -15.05
CA ALA A 170 -7.72 -10.68 -16.24
C ALA A 170 -8.53 -9.41 -15.92
N GLY A 171 -9.57 -9.53 -15.08
CA GLY A 171 -10.34 -8.38 -14.57
C GLY A 171 -9.48 -7.42 -13.75
N LEU A 172 -8.64 -7.95 -12.85
CA LEU A 172 -7.72 -7.13 -12.07
C LEU A 172 -6.71 -6.40 -12.97
N ARG A 173 -6.17 -7.07 -13.99
CA ARG A 173 -5.26 -6.45 -14.98
C ARG A 173 -5.93 -5.25 -15.67
N GLN A 174 -7.21 -5.36 -16.04
CA GLN A 174 -7.97 -4.25 -16.62
C GLN A 174 -8.10 -3.07 -15.64
N VAL A 175 -8.37 -3.35 -14.37
CA VAL A 175 -8.42 -2.31 -13.32
C VAL A 175 -7.04 -1.63 -13.17
N VAL A 176 -5.95 -2.40 -13.19
CA VAL A 176 -4.59 -1.83 -13.12
C VAL A 176 -4.32 -0.91 -14.31
N VAL A 177 -4.67 -1.31 -15.52
CA VAL A 177 -4.54 -0.51 -16.74
C VAL A 177 -5.38 0.78 -16.64
N GLU A 178 -6.61 0.68 -16.14
CA GLU A 178 -7.51 1.82 -15.96
C GLU A 178 -6.91 2.89 -15.02
N PHE A 179 -6.46 2.48 -13.84
CA PHE A 179 -5.88 3.43 -12.87
C PHE A 179 -4.53 3.98 -13.32
N ALA A 180 -3.68 3.12 -13.91
CA ALA A 180 -2.37 3.52 -14.41
C ALA A 180 -2.46 4.60 -15.51
N ALA A 181 -3.48 4.54 -16.36
CA ALA A 181 -3.65 5.48 -17.49
C ALA A 181 -3.72 6.97 -17.08
N SER A 182 -3.96 7.26 -15.81
CA SER A 182 -4.02 8.63 -15.30
C SER A 182 -3.32 8.83 -13.94
N ALA A 183 -2.54 7.85 -13.50
CA ALA A 183 -1.74 7.95 -12.29
C ALA A 183 -0.51 8.85 -12.50
N HIS A 184 -0.19 9.71 -11.54
CA HIS A 184 1.08 10.43 -11.49
C HIS A 184 2.22 9.49 -11.06
N LEU A 185 1.90 8.53 -10.17
CA LEU A 185 2.82 7.50 -9.73
C LEU A 185 2.12 6.15 -9.67
N VAL A 186 2.72 5.15 -10.33
CA VAL A 186 2.39 3.74 -10.15
C VAL A 186 3.56 3.05 -9.48
N LYS A 187 3.32 2.37 -8.37
CA LYS A 187 4.30 1.45 -7.78
C LYS A 187 3.73 0.03 -7.84
N LEU A 188 4.55 -0.93 -8.19
CA LEU A 188 4.23 -2.35 -8.11
C LEU A 188 5.50 -3.14 -7.75
N SER A 189 5.34 -4.37 -7.30
CA SER A 189 6.48 -5.28 -7.10
C SER A 189 6.84 -6.03 -8.38
N GLY A 190 8.06 -6.56 -8.45
CA GLY A 190 8.44 -7.49 -9.53
C GLY A 190 7.54 -8.74 -9.57
N ALA A 191 7.04 -9.18 -8.42
CA ALA A 191 6.09 -10.28 -8.34
C ALA A 191 4.71 -9.91 -8.92
N ASP A 192 4.22 -8.69 -8.66
CA ASP A 192 3.00 -8.18 -9.29
C ASP A 192 3.16 -8.07 -10.81
N ALA A 193 4.31 -7.55 -11.26
CA ALA A 193 4.63 -7.44 -12.69
C ALA A 193 4.62 -8.81 -13.36
N ALA A 194 5.31 -9.80 -12.79
CA ALA A 194 5.37 -11.16 -13.32
C ALA A 194 4.00 -11.88 -13.32
N LEU A 195 3.15 -11.60 -12.34
CA LEU A 195 1.80 -12.16 -12.28
C LEU A 195 0.86 -11.53 -13.31
N LEU A 196 0.90 -10.19 -13.40
CA LEU A 196 0.02 -9.46 -14.30
C LEU A 196 0.45 -9.54 -15.76
N TRP A 197 1.75 -9.61 -16.03
CA TRP A 197 2.36 -9.68 -17.39
C TRP A 197 3.51 -10.71 -17.41
N PRO A 198 3.19 -12.01 -17.40
CA PRO A 198 4.19 -13.07 -17.20
C PRO A 198 5.22 -13.17 -18.35
N ASP A 199 4.89 -12.68 -19.52
CA ASP A 199 5.77 -12.75 -20.72
C ASP A 199 6.64 -11.49 -20.89
N GLU A 200 6.49 -10.50 -19.97
CA GLU A 200 7.18 -9.22 -20.07
C GLU A 200 8.24 -9.05 -18.96
N PRO A 201 9.44 -8.60 -19.30
CA PRO A 201 10.41 -8.19 -18.28
C PRO A 201 9.93 -6.94 -17.55
N VAL A 202 10.46 -6.68 -16.35
CA VAL A 202 10.02 -5.54 -15.53
C VAL A 202 10.20 -4.19 -16.22
N GLU A 203 11.21 -4.06 -17.06
CA GLU A 203 11.44 -2.88 -17.91
C GLU A 203 10.32 -2.70 -18.95
N GLY A 204 9.88 -3.80 -19.57
CA GLY A 204 8.76 -3.82 -20.52
C GLY A 204 7.45 -3.44 -19.85
N VAL A 205 7.16 -4.00 -18.65
CA VAL A 205 5.98 -3.64 -17.87
C VAL A 205 6.00 -2.15 -17.49
N ALA A 206 7.14 -1.62 -17.04
CA ALA A 206 7.27 -0.22 -16.70
C ALA A 206 7.07 0.70 -17.91
N ALA A 207 7.64 0.36 -19.06
CA ALA A 207 7.45 1.09 -20.32
C ALA A 207 5.98 1.07 -20.75
N TYR A 208 5.33 -0.09 -20.73
CA TYR A 208 3.91 -0.24 -21.06
C TYR A 208 3.01 0.65 -20.19
N LEU A 209 3.20 0.63 -18.88
CA LEU A 209 2.42 1.47 -17.97
C LEU A 209 2.65 2.97 -18.22
N ARG A 210 3.88 3.35 -18.57
CA ARG A 210 4.21 4.72 -18.99
C ARG A 210 3.50 5.12 -20.30
N GLU A 211 3.47 4.23 -21.27
CA GLU A 211 2.78 4.43 -22.55
C GLU A 211 1.26 4.58 -22.37
N LEU A 212 0.68 3.90 -21.38
CA LEU A 212 -0.73 4.08 -21.02
C LEU A 212 -1.04 5.46 -20.43
N GLY A 213 -0.05 6.17 -19.89
CA GLY A 213 -0.23 7.51 -19.32
C GLY A 213 0.27 7.68 -17.89
N ALA A 214 0.83 6.63 -17.26
CA ALA A 214 1.43 6.77 -15.93
C ALA A 214 2.57 7.80 -15.94
N GLY A 215 2.56 8.75 -15.01
CA GLY A 215 3.60 9.80 -14.87
C GLY A 215 4.96 9.22 -14.53
N THR A 216 5.04 8.38 -13.53
CA THR A 216 6.23 7.63 -13.12
C THR A 216 5.83 6.22 -12.70
N VAL A 217 6.67 5.24 -13.05
CA VAL A 217 6.49 3.84 -12.62
C VAL A 217 7.70 3.40 -11.78
N VAL A 218 7.43 2.85 -10.60
CA VAL A 218 8.43 2.28 -9.70
C VAL A 218 8.15 0.79 -9.53
N VAL A 219 9.08 -0.07 -9.96
CA VAL A 219 8.98 -1.51 -9.73
C VAL A 219 9.96 -1.91 -8.64
N THR A 220 9.45 -2.31 -7.47
CA THR A 220 10.30 -2.77 -6.37
C THR A 220 10.78 -4.21 -6.59
N LEU A 221 12.07 -4.47 -6.35
CA LEU A 221 12.75 -5.72 -6.67
C LEU A 221 13.38 -6.37 -5.41
N GLY A 222 12.82 -6.11 -4.25
CA GLY A 222 13.32 -6.63 -2.98
C GLY A 222 14.77 -6.17 -2.70
N ALA A 223 15.67 -7.11 -2.47
CA ALA A 223 17.08 -6.83 -2.19
C ALA A 223 17.83 -6.17 -3.36
N ASP A 224 17.32 -6.29 -4.59
CA ASP A 224 17.90 -5.66 -5.78
C ASP A 224 17.48 -4.19 -5.93
N GLY A 225 16.69 -3.66 -5.02
CA GLY A 225 16.26 -2.26 -5.00
C GLY A 225 14.99 -2.01 -5.81
N ALA A 226 15.01 -1.05 -6.72
CA ALA A 226 13.86 -0.72 -7.57
C ALA A 226 14.28 -0.24 -8.96
N LEU A 227 13.43 -0.52 -9.94
CA LEU A 227 13.46 0.10 -11.26
C LEU A 227 12.57 1.36 -11.24
N VAL A 228 13.09 2.48 -11.71
CA VAL A 228 12.39 3.76 -11.78
C VAL A 228 12.30 4.22 -13.22
N ALA A 229 11.09 4.24 -13.76
CA ALA A 229 10.78 4.76 -15.09
C ALA A 229 10.10 6.14 -14.96
N ALA A 230 10.90 7.18 -14.86
CA ALA A 230 10.49 8.57 -14.74
C ALA A 230 10.93 9.44 -15.95
N GLY A 231 11.73 8.87 -16.83
CA GLY A 231 12.29 9.52 -18.03
C GLY A 231 12.31 8.54 -19.21
N PRO A 232 13.03 8.87 -20.29
CA PRO A 232 13.12 8.01 -21.46
C PRO A 232 13.80 6.65 -21.15
N ASP A 233 14.82 6.67 -20.30
CA ASP A 233 15.54 5.48 -19.89
C ASP A 233 15.24 5.17 -18.41
N PRO A 234 14.78 3.94 -18.09
CA PRO A 234 14.56 3.53 -16.71
C PRO A 234 15.89 3.33 -16.00
N VAL A 235 15.94 3.67 -14.71
CA VAL A 235 17.14 3.58 -13.87
C VAL A 235 16.91 2.62 -12.71
N ARG A 236 17.90 1.77 -12.44
CA ARG A 236 17.90 0.91 -11.24
C ARG A 236 18.50 1.66 -10.07
N VAL A 237 17.74 1.75 -8.98
CA VAL A 237 18.15 2.34 -7.69
C VAL A 237 18.43 1.18 -6.73
N PRO A 238 19.64 1.02 -6.20
CA PRO A 238 19.99 -0.12 -5.34
C PRO A 238 19.34 -0.02 -3.97
N ALA A 239 18.98 -1.16 -3.39
CA ALA A 239 18.55 -1.23 -2.00
C ALA A 239 19.74 -0.99 -1.03
N PRO A 240 19.49 -0.43 0.16
CA PRO A 240 20.48 -0.37 1.20
C PRO A 240 20.79 -1.77 1.73
N LYS A 241 22.03 -1.97 2.19
CA LYS A 241 22.41 -3.23 2.86
C LYS A 241 21.86 -3.24 4.29
N VAL A 242 20.95 -4.17 4.57
CA VAL A 242 20.30 -4.34 5.86
C VAL A 242 20.29 -5.82 6.27
N ARG A 243 20.11 -6.08 7.56
CA ARG A 243 19.86 -7.42 8.07
C ARG A 243 18.35 -7.66 8.11
N ALA A 244 17.79 -8.15 7.02
CA ALA A 244 16.38 -8.42 6.94
C ALA A 244 15.96 -9.55 7.91
N VAL A 245 14.90 -9.27 8.68
CA VAL A 245 14.24 -10.20 9.60
C VAL A 245 12.85 -10.57 9.07
N ASP A 246 12.11 -9.55 8.57
CA ASP A 246 10.75 -9.68 8.04
C ASP A 246 10.54 -8.64 6.94
N ALA A 247 10.05 -9.07 5.78
CA ALA A 247 9.75 -8.18 4.66
C ALA A 247 8.30 -7.67 4.63
N THR A 248 7.50 -8.02 5.65
CA THR A 248 6.10 -7.57 5.75
C THR A 248 6.02 -6.05 5.80
N GLY A 249 5.23 -5.46 4.92
CA GLY A 249 5.05 -4.01 4.85
C GLY A 249 6.19 -3.24 4.17
N ALA A 250 7.25 -3.91 3.68
CA ALA A 250 8.35 -3.23 2.98
C ALA A 250 7.85 -2.49 1.72
N GLY A 251 7.00 -3.11 0.91
CA GLY A 251 6.37 -2.47 -0.25
C GLY A 251 5.49 -1.27 0.13
N ASP A 252 4.71 -1.43 1.19
CA ASP A 252 3.84 -0.37 1.71
C ASP A 252 4.65 0.81 2.25
N SER A 253 5.80 0.53 2.87
CA SER A 253 6.71 1.57 3.39
C SER A 253 7.42 2.35 2.29
N VAL A 254 7.75 1.71 1.15
CA VAL A 254 8.21 2.43 -0.05
C VAL A 254 7.13 3.40 -0.51
N MET A 255 5.89 2.94 -0.60
CA MET A 255 4.77 3.78 -1.02
C MET A 255 4.51 4.91 -0.03
N ALA A 256 4.50 4.63 1.28
CA ALA A 256 4.34 5.64 2.31
C ALA A 256 5.40 6.75 2.22
N ALA A 257 6.66 6.36 2.00
CA ALA A 257 7.75 7.31 1.84
C ALA A 257 7.59 8.18 0.58
N LEU A 258 7.20 7.58 -0.55
CA LEU A 258 6.96 8.33 -1.78
C LEU A 258 5.79 9.31 -1.63
N VAL A 259 4.69 8.90 -0.99
CA VAL A 259 3.55 9.79 -0.69
C VAL A 259 3.97 10.92 0.25
N ALA A 260 4.75 10.64 1.30
CA ALA A 260 5.25 11.67 2.21
C ALA A 260 6.18 12.69 1.52
N GLU A 261 7.02 12.25 0.58
CA GLU A 261 7.86 13.13 -0.25
C GLU A 261 7.01 13.96 -1.23
N LEU A 262 5.95 13.38 -1.80
CA LEU A 262 5.02 14.10 -2.68
C LEU A 262 4.23 15.18 -1.92
N LEU A 263 3.84 14.92 -0.69
CA LEU A 263 3.18 15.92 0.18
C LEU A 263 4.12 17.05 0.58
N ALA A 264 5.40 16.74 0.82
CA ALA A 264 6.37 17.75 1.27
C ALA A 264 6.79 18.71 0.13
N ASP A 265 7.09 18.15 -1.05
CA ASP A 265 7.80 18.85 -2.11
C ASP A 265 7.07 18.83 -3.47
N GLY A 266 5.85 18.27 -3.53
CA GLY A 266 5.10 18.12 -4.78
C GLY A 266 5.68 17.07 -5.73
N GLU A 267 5.21 17.04 -6.97
CA GLU A 267 5.69 16.11 -7.98
C GLU A 267 7.07 16.54 -8.53
N PRO A 268 8.04 15.61 -8.60
CA PRO A 268 9.33 15.92 -9.22
C PRO A 268 9.22 16.26 -10.71
N THR A 269 9.91 17.28 -11.13
CA THR A 269 9.98 17.70 -12.54
C THR A 269 11.14 17.04 -13.30
N ALA A 270 12.16 16.56 -12.59
CA ALA A 270 13.31 15.89 -13.17
C ALA A 270 13.40 14.42 -12.76
N PRO A 271 13.79 13.51 -13.68
CA PRO A 271 13.96 12.09 -13.36
C PRO A 271 14.93 11.84 -12.19
N ALA A 272 16.00 12.63 -12.06
CA ALA A 272 16.98 12.52 -10.99
C ALA A 272 16.36 12.74 -9.59
N ASP A 273 15.31 13.55 -9.47
CA ASP A 273 14.63 13.78 -8.20
C ASP A 273 13.81 12.57 -7.78
N TRP A 274 13.21 11.87 -8.75
CA TRP A 274 12.57 10.58 -8.50
C TRP A 274 13.56 9.54 -7.99
N HIS A 275 14.77 9.49 -8.57
CA HIS A 275 15.80 8.55 -8.11
C HIS A 275 16.20 8.80 -6.65
N ARG A 276 16.33 10.07 -6.23
CA ARG A 276 16.61 10.44 -4.83
C ARG A 276 15.49 10.03 -3.89
N ARG A 277 14.23 10.30 -4.26
CA ARG A 277 13.06 9.93 -3.45
C ARG A 277 12.90 8.41 -3.33
N VAL A 278 13.11 7.68 -4.43
CA VAL A 278 13.10 6.20 -4.38
C VAL A 278 14.25 5.66 -3.53
N ALA A 279 15.45 6.25 -3.61
CA ALA A 279 16.55 5.86 -2.73
C ALA A 279 16.22 6.08 -1.25
N PHE A 280 15.58 7.19 -0.89
CA PHE A 280 15.06 7.41 0.47
C PHE A 280 13.98 6.39 0.83
N ALA A 281 13.02 6.13 -0.05
CA ALA A 281 11.95 5.16 0.18
C ALA A 281 12.50 3.72 0.39
N LEU A 282 13.54 3.33 -0.34
CA LEU A 282 14.22 2.06 -0.14
C LEU A 282 14.95 1.97 1.22
N ARG A 283 15.48 3.09 1.75
CA ARG A 283 16.04 3.13 3.11
C ARG A 283 14.95 2.96 4.18
N VAL A 284 13.79 3.59 3.99
CA VAL A 284 12.62 3.37 4.86
C VAL A 284 12.25 1.89 4.88
N ALA A 285 12.13 1.27 3.69
CA ALA A 285 11.83 -0.16 3.57
C ALA A 285 12.91 -1.06 4.17
N GLY A 286 14.17 -0.70 3.99
CA GLY A 286 15.28 -1.41 4.60
C GLY A 286 15.18 -1.44 6.13
N LEU A 287 14.83 -0.31 6.74
CA LEU A 287 14.65 -0.23 8.19
C LEU A 287 13.42 -1.00 8.68
N VAL A 288 12.32 -0.99 7.92
CA VAL A 288 11.15 -1.83 8.17
C VAL A 288 11.54 -3.31 8.18
N CYS A 289 12.34 -3.75 7.23
CA CYS A 289 12.77 -5.15 7.15
C CYS A 289 13.66 -5.61 8.32
N GLU A 290 14.28 -4.70 9.09
CA GLU A 290 15.10 -5.05 10.26
C GLU A 290 14.27 -5.41 11.50
N SER A 291 12.93 -5.25 11.45
CA SER A 291 12.02 -5.55 12.57
C SER A 291 10.77 -6.30 12.08
N PRO A 292 10.16 -7.17 12.90
CA PRO A 292 8.93 -7.84 12.50
C PRO A 292 7.71 -6.91 12.56
N GLY A 293 6.80 -7.05 11.58
CA GLY A 293 5.45 -6.48 11.60
C GLY A 293 5.28 -5.19 10.79
N GLY A 294 4.46 -5.22 9.75
CA GLY A 294 4.12 -4.15 8.80
C GLY A 294 4.01 -2.72 9.37
N ALA A 295 2.78 -2.25 9.68
CA ALA A 295 2.56 -0.88 10.18
C ALA A 295 3.28 -0.56 11.50
N VAL A 296 3.47 -1.56 12.36
CA VAL A 296 4.16 -1.39 13.65
C VAL A 296 5.64 -1.05 13.45
N ALA A 297 6.26 -1.61 12.42
CA ALA A 297 7.67 -1.40 12.09
C ALA A 297 7.94 -0.10 11.32
N MET A 298 6.91 0.65 10.90
CA MET A 298 7.10 1.90 10.14
C MET A 298 7.95 2.91 10.93
N PRO A 299 9.11 3.36 10.38
CA PRO A 299 10.01 4.25 11.09
C PRO A 299 9.58 5.72 11.00
N THR A 300 10.13 6.54 11.90
CA THR A 300 10.11 8.00 11.74
C THR A 300 11.24 8.44 10.78
N ARG A 301 11.09 9.63 10.17
CA ARG A 301 12.13 10.22 9.31
C ARG A 301 13.49 10.32 10.03
N ASP A 302 13.48 10.70 11.31
CA ASP A 302 14.69 10.79 12.12
C ASP A 302 15.33 9.42 12.40
N ALA A 303 14.54 8.37 12.54
CA ALA A 303 15.07 7.01 12.68
C ALA A 303 15.80 6.57 11.39
N VAL A 304 15.22 6.88 10.23
CA VAL A 304 15.86 6.60 8.93
C VAL A 304 17.17 7.36 8.78
N ARG A 305 17.16 8.68 9.07
CA ARG A 305 18.38 9.50 9.02
C ARG A 305 19.48 8.97 9.94
N ARG A 306 19.14 8.64 11.19
CA ARG A 306 20.14 8.07 12.13
C ARG A 306 20.69 6.74 11.67
N ARG A 307 19.87 5.88 11.08
CA ARG A 307 20.30 4.54 10.65
C ARG A 307 21.23 4.57 9.43
N PHE A 308 21.01 5.49 8.51
CA PHE A 308 21.74 5.56 7.25
C PHE A 308 22.72 6.75 7.17
N ALA A 309 22.97 7.44 8.31
CA ALA A 309 23.95 8.52 8.48
C ALA A 309 23.91 9.55 7.32
N GLU A 310 22.82 10.31 7.27
CA GLU A 310 22.71 11.51 6.42
C GLU A 310 22.91 12.78 7.23
#